data_d2a516c7c02e7fe732d76e726791001e
#
_entry.id   d2a516c7c02e7fe732d76e726791001e
#
_cell.length_a   1.000
_cell.length_b   1.000
_cell.length_c   1.000
_cell.angle_alpha   90.00
_cell.angle_beta   90.00
_cell.angle_gamma   90.00
#
_symmetry.space_group_name_H-M   'P 1'
#
loop_
_entity.id
_entity.type
_entity.pdbx_description
1 polymer ?
#
loop_
_entity_poly.entity_id
_entity_poly.type
_entity_poly.pdbx_seq_one_letter_code
_entity_poly.pdbx_strand_id
1 'polypeptide(L)'
;MKKLIFNFSGKQPKKDFNAKHILGGKGANLAEMGRLGLSVPPGFTISTKVCDLFYNNKKKLPPFIIKSVKKELRLIEKATKKKFGDQKNPLLISVRSGARVSMPGMMDTILNLGLNDKTVLALAKKTLNARFAKDSYRRFIQMYSAVVLGIENYNFEELIENYKLTKGVIMDTELDESDWNGLIKNFKNLIKQKTKKNFPQNVNEQLYGADRKSVV
;
A
#
# COMPACT_ATOMS: atom_id res chain seq x y z
N MET A 1 15.09 -17.82 17.29
CA MET A 1 13.95 -17.67 16.37
C MET A 1 14.47 -17.34 14.97
N LYS A 2 13.98 -18.00 13.92
CA LYS A 2 14.35 -17.69 12.53
C LYS A 2 13.84 -16.29 12.18
N LYS A 3 14.68 -15.47 11.53
CA LYS A 3 14.31 -14.12 11.06
C LYS A 3 13.20 -14.23 10.00
N LEU A 4 12.09 -13.50 10.19
CA LEU A 4 10.91 -13.53 9.32
C LEU A 4 10.66 -12.21 8.59
N ILE A 5 11.36 -11.14 8.99
CA ILE A 5 11.31 -9.84 8.34
C ILE A 5 12.72 -9.39 7.97
N PHE A 6 12.89 -8.95 6.73
CA PHE A 6 14.19 -8.64 6.11
C PHE A 6 14.17 -7.20 5.58
N ASN A 7 14.92 -6.33 6.23
CA ASN A 7 15.11 -4.94 5.82
C ASN A 7 16.01 -4.86 4.59
N PHE A 8 15.72 -4.00 3.62
CA PHE A 8 16.50 -3.88 2.37
C PHE A 8 17.91 -3.33 2.60
N SER A 9 18.10 -2.46 3.59
CA SER A 9 19.40 -1.87 3.96
C SER A 9 20.19 -2.68 4.98
N GLY A 10 19.63 -3.78 5.51
CA GLY A 10 20.25 -4.61 6.52
C GLY A 10 21.11 -5.74 5.95
N LYS A 11 21.76 -6.53 6.86
CA LYS A 11 22.45 -7.76 6.46
C LYS A 11 21.49 -8.68 5.72
N GLN A 12 21.71 -8.83 4.43
CA GLN A 12 20.95 -9.72 3.56
C GLN A 12 21.32 -11.19 3.84
N PRO A 13 20.43 -12.15 3.51
CA PRO A 13 20.77 -13.57 3.59
C PRO A 13 22.03 -13.91 2.79
N LYS A 14 22.84 -14.86 3.29
CA LYS A 14 24.02 -15.34 2.59
C LYS A 14 23.67 -15.97 1.23
N LYS A 15 24.63 -16.03 0.32
CA LYS A 15 24.50 -16.46 -1.08
C LYS A 15 23.88 -17.86 -1.26
N ASP A 16 24.05 -18.76 -0.28
CA ASP A 16 23.55 -20.15 -0.30
C ASP A 16 22.06 -20.27 0.06
N PHE A 17 21.45 -19.15 0.31
CA PHE A 17 20.08 -19.08 0.75
C PHE A 17 19.18 -18.93 -0.47
N ASN A 18 18.21 -19.80 -0.62
CA ASN A 18 17.22 -19.68 -1.68
C ASN A 18 16.30 -18.48 -1.42
N ALA A 19 16.82 -17.28 -1.71
CA ALA A 19 16.20 -16.00 -1.41
C ALA A 19 14.78 -15.91 -1.99
N LYS A 20 14.55 -16.46 -3.18
CA LYS A 20 13.24 -16.46 -3.83
C LYS A 20 12.19 -17.24 -3.04
N HIS A 21 12.56 -18.36 -2.42
CA HIS A 21 11.63 -19.14 -1.60
C HIS A 21 11.21 -18.44 -0.31
N ILE A 22 12.06 -17.57 0.23
CA ILE A 22 11.80 -16.92 1.52
C ILE A 22 11.32 -15.48 1.34
N LEU A 23 11.84 -14.76 0.37
CA LEU A 23 11.52 -13.35 0.14
C LEU A 23 10.51 -13.12 -0.99
N GLY A 24 10.16 -14.17 -1.73
CA GLY A 24 9.46 -14.03 -2.99
C GLY A 24 10.36 -13.41 -4.08
N GLY A 25 9.92 -13.37 -5.33
CA GLY A 25 10.71 -12.85 -6.43
C GLY A 25 11.11 -11.39 -6.28
N LYS A 26 10.17 -10.51 -5.95
CA LYS A 26 10.42 -9.06 -5.76
C LYS A 26 11.31 -8.78 -4.56
N GLY A 27 11.08 -9.45 -3.43
CA GLY A 27 11.90 -9.29 -2.22
C GLY A 27 13.33 -9.75 -2.44
N ALA A 28 13.53 -10.86 -3.17
CA ALA A 28 14.84 -11.37 -3.52
C ALA A 28 15.62 -10.41 -4.42
N ASN A 29 14.95 -9.84 -5.45
CA ASN A 29 15.57 -8.85 -6.34
C ASN A 29 15.96 -7.57 -5.61
N LEU A 30 15.09 -7.04 -4.72
CA LEU A 30 15.42 -5.87 -3.90
C LEU A 30 16.59 -6.14 -2.95
N ALA A 31 16.65 -7.33 -2.35
CA ALA A 31 17.76 -7.75 -1.50
C ALA A 31 19.07 -7.83 -2.29
N GLU A 32 19.04 -8.36 -3.51
CA GLU A 32 20.19 -8.43 -4.40
C GLU A 32 20.68 -7.04 -4.83
N MET A 33 19.77 -6.15 -5.21
CA MET A 33 20.10 -4.76 -5.55
C MET A 33 20.80 -4.07 -4.37
N GLY A 34 20.27 -4.21 -3.15
CA GLY A 34 20.90 -3.66 -1.94
C GLY A 34 22.27 -4.26 -1.66
N ARG A 35 22.49 -5.56 -1.93
CA ARG A 35 23.78 -6.24 -1.80
C ARG A 35 24.82 -5.73 -2.81
N LEU A 36 24.37 -5.38 -4.01
CA LEU A 36 25.21 -4.80 -5.06
C LEU A 36 25.50 -3.30 -4.85
N GLY A 37 25.03 -2.71 -3.73
CA GLY A 37 25.22 -1.30 -3.43
C GLY A 37 24.35 -0.35 -4.24
N LEU A 38 23.34 -0.87 -4.95
CA LEU A 38 22.40 -0.03 -5.69
C LEU A 38 21.46 0.70 -4.70
N SER A 39 21.05 1.90 -5.08
CA SER A 39 20.13 2.69 -4.27
C SER A 39 18.74 2.04 -4.26
N VAL A 40 18.38 1.46 -3.12
CA VAL A 40 17.05 0.87 -2.87
C VAL A 40 16.32 1.74 -1.86
N PRO A 41 15.06 2.13 -2.13
CA PRO A 41 14.26 2.86 -1.15
C PRO A 41 14.18 2.11 0.19
N PRO A 42 14.13 2.80 1.34
CA PRO A 42 13.96 2.15 2.64
C PRO A 42 12.72 1.27 2.66
N GLY A 43 12.86 0.03 3.10
CA GLY A 43 11.76 -0.92 3.12
C GLY A 43 12.16 -2.27 3.70
N PHE A 44 11.21 -3.19 3.77
CA PHE A 44 11.43 -4.56 4.24
C PHE A 44 10.53 -5.55 3.52
N THR A 45 10.95 -6.80 3.52
CA THR A 45 10.16 -7.94 3.04
C THR A 45 9.71 -8.80 4.21
N ILE A 46 8.44 -9.16 4.24
CA ILE A 46 7.88 -10.19 5.10
C ILE A 46 8.11 -11.53 4.40
N SER A 47 8.71 -12.49 5.11
CA SER A 47 8.99 -13.80 4.55
C SER A 47 7.74 -14.56 4.15
N THR A 48 7.79 -15.30 3.05
CA THR A 48 6.72 -16.21 2.61
C THR A 48 6.32 -17.24 3.69
N LYS A 49 7.21 -17.55 4.64
CA LYS A 49 6.88 -18.41 5.78
C LYS A 49 5.83 -17.83 6.72
N VAL A 50 5.58 -16.52 6.65
CA VAL A 50 4.51 -15.87 7.41
C VAL A 50 3.14 -16.25 6.84
N CYS A 51 3.05 -16.64 5.55
CA CYS A 51 1.82 -17.19 4.97
C CYS A 51 1.40 -18.46 5.71
N ASP A 52 2.33 -19.41 5.92
CA ASP A 52 2.05 -20.65 6.64
C ASP A 52 1.58 -20.37 8.08
N LEU A 53 2.27 -19.41 8.75
CA LEU A 53 1.89 -19.00 10.10
C LEU A 53 0.50 -18.34 10.14
N PHE A 54 0.14 -17.55 9.13
CA PHE A 54 -1.17 -16.92 9.03
C PHE A 54 -2.29 -17.95 8.87
N TYR A 55 -2.12 -18.92 7.95
CA TYR A 55 -3.13 -19.96 7.74
C TYR A 55 -3.26 -20.86 8.97
N ASN A 56 -2.14 -21.28 9.57
CA ASN A 56 -2.13 -22.11 10.78
C ASN A 56 -2.70 -21.38 12.01
N ASN A 57 -2.69 -20.04 12.02
CA ASN A 57 -3.23 -19.21 13.09
C ASN A 57 -4.64 -18.66 12.76
N LYS A 58 -5.50 -19.51 12.17
CA LYS A 58 -6.90 -19.17 11.83
C LYS A 58 -7.05 -17.88 11.02
N LYS A 59 -6.17 -17.68 10.03
CA LYS A 59 -6.11 -16.47 9.19
C LYS A 59 -5.94 -15.15 9.97
N LYS A 60 -5.14 -15.21 11.06
CA LYS A 60 -4.76 -14.05 11.85
C LYS A 60 -3.24 -13.94 11.90
N LEU A 61 -2.72 -12.73 11.70
CA LEU A 61 -1.28 -12.49 11.87
C LEU A 61 -0.90 -12.66 13.35
N PRO A 62 0.13 -13.46 13.67
CA PRO A 62 0.61 -13.60 15.04
C PRO A 62 1.07 -12.24 15.62
N PRO A 63 0.84 -11.95 16.92
CA PRO A 63 1.17 -10.67 17.52
C PRO A 63 2.65 -10.28 17.39
N PHE A 64 3.57 -11.25 17.40
CA PHE A 64 5.00 -10.98 17.25
C PHE A 64 5.36 -10.51 15.84
N ILE A 65 4.64 -10.94 14.79
CA ILE A 65 4.80 -10.43 13.42
C ILE A 65 4.36 -8.97 13.37
N ILE A 66 3.20 -8.65 13.93
CA ILE A 66 2.69 -7.28 14.02
C ILE A 66 3.70 -6.36 14.74
N LYS A 67 4.28 -6.83 15.85
CA LYS A 67 5.32 -6.10 16.59
C LYS A 67 6.58 -5.87 15.73
N SER A 68 6.97 -6.89 14.96
CA SER A 68 8.14 -6.81 14.08
C SER A 68 7.91 -5.86 12.90
N VAL A 69 6.73 -5.89 12.26
CA VAL A 69 6.32 -4.92 11.21
C VAL A 69 6.38 -3.49 11.75
N LYS A 70 5.83 -3.24 12.93
CA LYS A 70 5.90 -1.91 13.59
C LYS A 70 7.34 -1.47 13.83
N LYS A 71 8.22 -2.38 14.22
CA LYS A 71 9.64 -2.07 14.43
C LYS A 71 10.32 -1.64 13.13
N GLU A 72 10.13 -2.40 12.05
CA GLU A 72 10.71 -2.06 10.75
C GLU A 72 10.11 -0.76 10.17
N LEU A 73 8.82 -0.51 10.36
CA LEU A 73 8.19 0.75 9.95
C LEU A 73 8.85 1.95 10.65
N ARG A 74 9.16 1.86 11.96
CA ARG A 74 9.89 2.92 12.68
C ARG A 74 11.30 3.16 12.11
N LEU A 75 11.97 2.14 11.60
CA LEU A 75 13.25 2.31 10.92
C LEU A 75 13.11 3.06 9.60
N ILE A 76 12.05 2.79 8.84
CA ILE A 76 11.72 3.55 7.62
C ILE A 76 11.39 5.01 7.97
N GLU A 77 10.58 5.25 9.01
CA GLU A 77 10.27 6.60 9.48
C GLU A 77 11.53 7.39 9.83
N LYS A 78 12.46 6.75 10.55
CA LYS A 78 13.76 7.36 10.90
C LYS A 78 14.62 7.65 9.66
N ALA A 79 14.70 6.71 8.73
CA ALA A 79 15.50 6.86 7.51
C ALA A 79 14.95 7.95 6.58
N THR A 80 13.61 8.07 6.48
CA THR A 80 12.94 9.03 5.60
C THR A 80 12.66 10.38 6.26
N LYS A 81 12.84 10.49 7.59
CA LYS A 81 12.44 11.66 8.39
C LYS A 81 10.97 12.01 8.22
N LYS A 82 10.12 11.03 7.96
CA LYS A 82 8.67 11.13 7.84
C LYS A 82 8.00 10.20 8.82
N LYS A 83 6.72 10.42 9.15
CA LYS A 83 6.00 9.58 10.10
C LYS A 83 4.70 9.05 9.47
N PHE A 84 4.41 7.78 9.67
CA PHE A 84 3.23 7.13 9.15
C PHE A 84 1.97 7.66 9.86
N GLY A 85 1.05 8.25 9.07
CA GLY A 85 -0.15 8.89 9.58
C GLY A 85 0.04 10.29 10.16
N ASP A 86 1.23 10.88 10.06
CA ASP A 86 1.46 12.27 10.49
C ASP A 86 0.72 13.26 9.59
N GLN A 87 0.12 14.29 10.21
CA GLN A 87 -0.69 15.28 9.50
C GLN A 87 0.12 16.46 8.95
N LYS A 88 1.44 16.51 9.21
CA LYS A 88 2.34 17.56 8.71
C LYS A 88 3.33 17.01 7.70
N ASN A 89 3.94 15.85 7.97
CA ASN A 89 4.94 15.22 7.14
C ASN A 89 4.68 13.71 7.00
N PRO A 90 3.58 13.30 6.32
CA PRO A 90 3.17 11.91 6.25
C PRO A 90 4.19 11.05 5.50
N LEU A 91 4.50 9.88 6.06
CA LEU A 91 5.13 8.80 5.35
C LEU A 91 4.04 8.07 4.55
N LEU A 92 4.20 7.98 3.24
CA LEU A 92 3.38 7.14 2.37
C LEU A 92 4.21 5.93 1.96
N ILE A 93 3.62 4.75 2.03
CA ILE A 93 4.29 3.50 1.71
C ILE A 93 3.59 2.76 0.58
N SER A 94 4.32 1.89 -0.11
CA SER A 94 3.77 0.95 -1.07
C SER A 94 3.82 -0.45 -0.47
N VAL A 95 2.72 -1.19 -0.56
CA VAL A 95 2.65 -2.60 -0.20
C VAL A 95 2.49 -3.42 -1.47
N ARG A 96 3.34 -4.43 -1.62
CA ARG A 96 3.34 -5.31 -2.78
C ARG A 96 3.29 -6.76 -2.34
N SER A 97 2.39 -7.54 -2.91
CA SER A 97 2.39 -8.98 -2.71
C SER A 97 3.63 -9.62 -3.37
N GLY A 98 4.20 -10.61 -2.72
CA GLY A 98 5.37 -11.34 -3.17
C GLY A 98 5.06 -12.81 -3.40
N ALA A 99 4.58 -13.19 -4.59
CA ALA A 99 4.49 -14.61 -4.95
C ALA A 99 5.87 -15.20 -5.28
N ARG A 100 6.04 -16.52 -5.06
CA ARG A 100 7.26 -17.25 -5.47
C ARG A 100 7.44 -17.26 -6.99
N VAL A 101 6.33 -17.30 -7.72
CA VAL A 101 6.28 -17.21 -9.18
C VAL A 101 5.60 -15.90 -9.53
N SER A 102 6.30 -15.07 -10.30
CA SER A 102 5.74 -13.80 -10.78
C SER A 102 4.94 -14.08 -12.05
N MET A 103 3.63 -13.94 -11.98
CA MET A 103 2.79 -13.91 -13.16
C MET A 103 2.37 -12.49 -13.47
N PRO A 104 2.39 -12.05 -14.74
CA PRO A 104 1.82 -10.78 -15.14
C PRO A 104 0.36 -10.68 -14.69
N GLY A 105 -0.03 -9.58 -14.05
CA GLY A 105 -1.39 -9.33 -13.57
C GLY A 105 -1.78 -9.93 -12.21
N MET A 106 -1.00 -10.85 -11.63
CA MET A 106 -1.32 -11.48 -10.33
C MET A 106 -0.80 -10.73 -9.09
N MET A 107 -0.13 -9.60 -9.27
CA MET A 107 0.56 -8.96 -8.16
C MET A 107 -0.07 -7.62 -7.84
N ASP A 108 -0.94 -7.65 -6.84
CA ASP A 108 -1.57 -6.45 -6.33
C ASP A 108 -0.54 -5.54 -5.66
N THR A 109 -0.54 -4.29 -6.11
CA THR A 109 0.24 -3.22 -5.51
C THR A 109 -0.72 -2.19 -4.96
N ILE A 110 -0.53 -1.80 -3.70
CA ILE A 110 -1.23 -0.68 -3.09
C ILE A 110 -0.22 0.45 -2.94
N LEU A 111 -0.43 1.53 -3.68
CA LEU A 111 0.39 2.73 -3.61
C LEU A 111 -0.22 3.73 -2.63
N ASN A 112 0.62 4.63 -2.09
CA ASN A 112 0.22 5.75 -1.25
C ASN A 112 -0.57 5.35 0.01
N LEU A 113 -0.33 4.13 0.53
CA LEU A 113 -0.91 3.68 1.79
C LEU A 113 -0.45 4.61 2.92
N GLY A 114 -1.40 5.05 3.74
CA GLY A 114 -1.21 6.12 4.72
C GLY A 114 -1.95 7.42 4.37
N LEU A 115 -2.49 7.53 3.14
CA LEU A 115 -3.42 8.62 2.81
C LEU A 115 -4.77 8.42 3.51
N ASN A 116 -5.30 9.51 4.03
CA ASN A 116 -6.63 9.63 4.59
C ASN A 116 -7.09 11.10 4.46
N ASP A 117 -8.25 11.44 4.99
CA ASP A 117 -8.82 12.80 4.88
C ASP A 117 -7.93 13.89 5.48
N LYS A 118 -7.06 13.53 6.44
CA LYS A 118 -6.14 14.48 7.08
C LYS A 118 -4.78 14.52 6.39
N THR A 119 -4.20 13.36 6.08
CA THR A 119 -2.86 13.28 5.49
C THR A 119 -2.82 13.74 4.03
N VAL A 120 -3.95 13.67 3.30
CA VAL A 120 -4.06 14.24 1.95
C VAL A 120 -3.88 15.75 1.94
N LEU A 121 -4.35 16.45 2.98
CA LEU A 121 -4.16 17.91 3.11
C LEU A 121 -2.70 18.27 3.34
N ALA A 122 -1.98 17.46 4.13
CA ALA A 122 -0.55 17.62 4.31
C ALA A 122 0.24 17.37 3.02
N LEU A 123 -0.17 16.39 2.22
CA LEU A 123 0.42 16.13 0.91
C LEU A 123 0.19 17.32 -0.03
N ALA A 124 -1.04 17.83 -0.11
CA ALA A 124 -1.39 18.99 -0.91
C ALA A 124 -0.53 20.22 -0.56
N LYS A 125 -0.42 20.51 0.74
CA LYS A 125 0.41 21.63 1.23
C LYS A 125 1.89 21.43 0.90
N LYS A 126 2.41 20.22 1.02
CA LYS A 126 3.83 19.93 0.78
C LYS A 126 4.21 19.97 -0.70
N THR A 127 3.31 19.54 -1.57
CA THR A 127 3.54 19.52 -3.02
C THR A 127 3.13 20.81 -3.71
N LEU A 128 2.47 21.73 -3.00
CA LEU A 128 1.81 22.91 -3.56
C LEU A 128 0.86 22.57 -4.71
N ASN A 129 0.33 21.35 -4.69
CA ASN A 129 -0.55 20.83 -5.74
C ASN A 129 -1.68 19.99 -5.12
N ALA A 130 -2.78 20.67 -4.84
CA ALA A 130 -3.95 20.04 -4.22
C ALA A 130 -4.62 19.02 -5.16
N ARG A 131 -4.68 19.33 -6.46
CA ARG A 131 -5.19 18.40 -7.47
C ARG A 131 -4.42 17.08 -7.46
N PHE A 132 -3.09 17.11 -7.51
CA PHE A 132 -2.23 15.93 -7.43
C PHE A 132 -2.48 15.13 -6.16
N ALA A 133 -2.60 15.81 -5.01
CA ALA A 133 -2.83 15.14 -3.74
C ALA A 133 -4.18 14.41 -3.71
N LYS A 134 -5.24 15.04 -4.26
CA LYS A 134 -6.58 14.45 -4.35
C LYS A 134 -6.64 13.28 -5.33
N ASP A 135 -6.03 13.39 -6.51
CA ASP A 135 -5.93 12.27 -7.45
C ASP A 135 -5.14 11.10 -6.84
N SER A 136 -4.02 11.38 -6.15
CA SER A 136 -3.26 10.35 -5.43
C SER A 136 -4.11 9.65 -4.37
N TYR A 137 -4.96 10.37 -3.65
CA TYR A 137 -5.86 9.80 -2.66
C TYR A 137 -6.97 8.98 -3.30
N ARG A 138 -7.57 9.47 -4.37
CA ARG A 138 -8.57 8.73 -5.15
C ARG A 138 -8.00 7.39 -5.64
N ARG A 139 -6.79 7.39 -6.25
CA ARG A 139 -6.10 6.18 -6.70
C ARG A 139 -5.81 5.21 -5.56
N PHE A 140 -5.40 5.73 -4.40
CA PHE A 140 -5.21 4.90 -3.20
C PHE A 140 -6.52 4.23 -2.76
N ILE A 141 -7.63 4.98 -2.69
CA ILE A 141 -8.94 4.43 -2.32
C ILE A 141 -9.33 3.31 -3.28
N GLN A 142 -9.21 3.53 -4.58
CA GLN A 142 -9.52 2.55 -5.63
C GLN A 142 -8.68 1.28 -5.48
N MET A 143 -7.33 1.40 -5.45
CA MET A 143 -6.43 0.26 -5.32
C MET A 143 -6.66 -0.51 -4.01
N TYR A 144 -6.81 0.20 -2.89
CA TYR A 144 -7.08 -0.43 -1.61
C TYR A 144 -8.41 -1.18 -1.61
N SER A 145 -9.43 -0.61 -2.21
CA SER A 145 -10.75 -1.22 -2.31
C SER A 145 -10.75 -2.47 -3.18
N ALA A 146 -10.05 -2.44 -4.31
CA ALA A 146 -9.91 -3.61 -5.17
C ALA A 146 -9.15 -4.73 -4.46
N VAL A 147 -7.97 -4.42 -3.91
CA VAL A 147 -7.08 -5.42 -3.32
C VAL A 147 -7.58 -5.93 -1.98
N VAL A 148 -8.01 -5.04 -1.08
CA VAL A 148 -8.31 -5.38 0.32
C VAL A 148 -9.78 -5.66 0.55
N LEU A 149 -10.66 -4.85 -0.04
CA LEU A 149 -12.09 -4.94 0.19
C LEU A 149 -12.82 -5.83 -0.84
N GLY A 150 -12.13 -6.21 -1.94
CA GLY A 150 -12.68 -7.07 -2.98
C GLY A 150 -13.75 -6.39 -3.85
N ILE A 151 -13.68 -5.07 -3.99
CA ILE A 151 -14.55 -4.30 -4.87
C ILE A 151 -13.87 -4.16 -6.23
N GLU A 152 -14.49 -4.67 -7.28
CA GLU A 152 -13.90 -4.67 -8.62
C GLU A 152 -13.66 -3.25 -9.15
N ASN A 153 -12.54 -3.06 -9.86
CA ASN A 153 -12.10 -1.76 -10.36
C ASN A 153 -13.11 -1.09 -11.27
N TYR A 154 -13.85 -1.86 -12.08
CA TYR A 154 -14.80 -1.30 -13.02
C TYR A 154 -15.87 -0.43 -12.34
N ASN A 155 -16.26 -0.73 -11.08
CA ASN A 155 -17.24 0.09 -10.34
C ASN A 155 -16.71 1.52 -10.09
N PHE A 156 -15.41 1.68 -9.93
CA PHE A 156 -14.77 2.99 -9.74
C PHE A 156 -14.54 3.70 -11.06
N GLU A 157 -14.14 2.97 -12.11
CA GLU A 157 -13.97 3.50 -13.46
C GLU A 157 -15.30 4.04 -14.00
N GLU A 158 -16.39 3.31 -13.81
CA GLU A 158 -17.73 3.76 -14.20
C GLU A 158 -18.11 5.09 -13.52
N LEU A 159 -17.79 5.27 -12.23
CA LEU A 159 -18.03 6.53 -11.54
C LEU A 159 -17.21 7.69 -12.12
N ILE A 160 -15.96 7.44 -12.54
CA ILE A 160 -15.12 8.45 -13.18
C ILE A 160 -15.68 8.82 -14.55
N GLU A 161 -16.00 7.82 -15.38
CA GLU A 161 -16.50 8.04 -16.72
C GLU A 161 -17.84 8.81 -16.70
N ASN A 162 -18.78 8.40 -15.86
CA ASN A 162 -20.06 9.11 -15.68
C ASN A 162 -19.85 10.55 -15.19
N TYR A 163 -18.88 10.78 -14.31
CA TYR A 163 -18.55 12.13 -13.85
C TYR A 163 -17.99 12.99 -14.99
N LYS A 164 -17.06 12.46 -15.79
CA LYS A 164 -16.49 13.13 -16.96
C LYS A 164 -17.56 13.46 -18.00
N LEU A 165 -18.45 12.52 -18.31
CA LEU A 165 -19.57 12.73 -19.21
C LEU A 165 -20.47 13.89 -18.72
N THR A 166 -20.81 13.91 -17.44
CA THR A 166 -21.66 14.98 -16.86
C THR A 166 -20.97 16.34 -16.92
N LYS A 167 -19.65 16.38 -16.77
CA LYS A 167 -18.84 17.60 -16.83
C LYS A 167 -18.52 18.03 -18.27
N GLY A 168 -18.67 17.16 -19.26
CA GLY A 168 -18.32 17.43 -20.66
C GLY A 168 -16.82 17.42 -20.92
N VAL A 169 -16.05 16.59 -20.17
CA VAL A 169 -14.59 16.42 -20.33
C VAL A 169 -14.27 14.97 -20.73
N ILE A 170 -13.11 14.77 -21.38
CA ILE A 170 -12.69 13.47 -21.88
C ILE A 170 -11.56 12.89 -21.03
N MET A 171 -10.60 13.72 -20.62
CA MET A 171 -9.39 13.26 -19.96
C MET A 171 -9.40 13.51 -18.44
N ASP A 172 -8.85 12.59 -17.66
CA ASP A 172 -8.66 12.75 -16.21
C ASP A 172 -7.84 14.02 -15.87
N THR A 173 -6.99 14.47 -16.80
CA THR A 173 -6.18 15.69 -16.64
C THR A 173 -6.99 16.97 -16.63
N GLU A 174 -8.21 16.95 -17.16
CA GLU A 174 -9.13 18.08 -17.19
C GLU A 174 -9.94 18.22 -15.89
N LEU A 175 -9.89 17.20 -15.02
CA LEU A 175 -10.53 17.24 -13.70
C LEU A 175 -9.66 18.03 -12.72
N ASP A 176 -10.27 18.97 -12.02
CA ASP A 176 -9.64 19.81 -11.02
C ASP A 176 -9.70 19.23 -9.59
N GLU A 177 -9.26 19.99 -8.57
CA GLU A 177 -9.30 19.57 -7.18
C GLU A 177 -10.72 19.30 -6.68
N SER A 178 -11.67 20.14 -7.07
CA SER A 178 -13.08 20.04 -6.65
C SER A 178 -13.72 18.77 -7.19
N ASP A 179 -13.42 18.45 -8.45
CA ASP A 179 -13.89 17.24 -9.12
C ASP A 179 -13.40 15.99 -8.40
N TRP A 180 -12.10 15.95 -8.11
CA TRP A 180 -11.53 14.82 -7.36
C TRP A 180 -12.08 14.71 -5.93
N ASN A 181 -12.41 15.82 -5.27
CA ASN A 181 -13.12 15.79 -3.98
C ASN A 181 -14.51 15.16 -4.12
N GLY A 182 -15.27 15.51 -5.15
CA GLY A 182 -16.57 14.93 -5.45
C GLY A 182 -16.47 13.42 -5.71
N LEU A 183 -15.54 13.01 -6.56
CA LEU A 183 -15.28 11.60 -6.88
C LEU A 183 -14.82 10.79 -5.66
N ILE A 184 -13.95 11.33 -4.80
CA ILE A 184 -13.55 10.69 -3.53
C ILE A 184 -14.77 10.43 -2.64
N LYS A 185 -15.70 11.38 -2.56
CA LYS A 185 -16.94 11.21 -1.82
C LYS A 185 -17.81 10.08 -2.40
N ASN A 186 -17.96 10.06 -3.74
CA ASN A 186 -18.70 9.00 -4.43
C ASN A 186 -18.06 7.62 -4.23
N PHE A 187 -16.73 7.51 -4.31
CA PHE A 187 -15.99 6.28 -4.02
C PHE A 187 -16.25 5.76 -2.60
N LYS A 188 -16.20 6.66 -1.60
CA LYS A 188 -16.49 6.29 -0.21
C LYS A 188 -17.94 5.83 -0.01
N ASN A 189 -18.89 6.47 -0.71
CA ASN A 189 -20.29 6.06 -0.69
C ASN A 189 -20.47 4.66 -1.31
N LEU A 190 -19.85 4.40 -2.46
CA LEU A 190 -19.83 3.08 -3.10
C LEU A 190 -19.27 2.01 -2.15
N ILE A 191 -18.13 2.29 -1.51
CA ILE A 191 -17.52 1.37 -0.54
C ILE A 191 -18.48 1.07 0.60
N LYS A 192 -19.12 2.10 1.15
CA LYS A 192 -20.11 1.95 2.22
C LYS A 192 -21.32 1.12 1.80
N GLN A 193 -21.80 1.32 0.57
CA GLN A 193 -22.91 0.53 0.01
C GLN A 193 -22.54 -0.95 -0.13
N LYS A 194 -21.37 -1.23 -0.71
CA LYS A 194 -20.89 -2.60 -0.99
C LYS A 194 -20.47 -3.37 0.28
N THR A 195 -19.81 -2.70 1.21
CA THR A 195 -19.19 -3.36 2.38
C THR A 195 -19.94 -3.14 3.70
N LYS A 196 -20.91 -2.23 3.73
CA LYS A 196 -21.61 -1.74 4.94
C LYS A 196 -20.67 -1.07 5.95
N LYS A 197 -19.43 -0.74 5.53
CA LYS A 197 -18.38 -0.10 6.35
C LYS A 197 -17.86 1.14 5.65
N ASN A 198 -17.39 2.11 6.42
CA ASN A 198 -16.69 3.27 5.87
C ASN A 198 -15.28 2.88 5.43
N PHE A 199 -14.74 3.60 4.44
CA PHE A 199 -13.34 3.47 4.05
C PHE A 199 -12.41 3.78 5.26
N PRO A 200 -11.43 2.91 5.58
CA PRO A 200 -10.62 3.04 6.79
C PRO A 200 -9.78 4.33 6.77
N GLN A 201 -9.95 5.17 7.80
CA GLN A 201 -9.18 6.39 8.00
C GLN A 201 -7.97 6.19 8.92
N ASN A 202 -7.96 5.11 9.70
CA ASN A 202 -6.82 4.75 10.55
C ASN A 202 -5.74 4.07 9.70
N VAL A 203 -4.56 4.69 9.63
CA VAL A 203 -3.44 4.19 8.80
C VAL A 203 -2.92 2.82 9.25
N ASN A 204 -3.03 2.46 10.55
CA ASN A 204 -2.67 1.13 11.01
C ASN A 204 -3.71 0.09 10.54
N GLU A 205 -4.99 0.44 10.51
CA GLU A 205 -6.03 -0.43 9.96
C GLU A 205 -5.80 -0.67 8.47
N GLN A 206 -5.44 0.38 7.73
CA GLN A 206 -5.06 0.27 6.32
C GLN A 206 -3.86 -0.66 6.14
N LEU A 207 -2.81 -0.49 6.95
CA LEU A 207 -1.60 -1.31 6.89
C LEU A 207 -1.90 -2.79 7.14
N TYR A 208 -2.64 -3.10 8.20
CA TYR A 208 -2.97 -4.50 8.51
C TYR A 208 -3.97 -5.12 7.56
N GLY A 209 -4.84 -4.31 6.93
CA GLY A 209 -5.69 -4.75 5.83
C GLY A 209 -4.86 -5.19 4.62
N ALA A 210 -3.93 -4.35 4.20
CA ALA A 210 -3.01 -4.62 3.10
C ALA A 210 -2.08 -5.80 3.39
N ASP A 211 -1.55 -5.90 4.61
CA ASP A 211 -0.63 -6.96 5.05
C ASP A 211 -1.31 -8.35 5.00
N ARG A 212 -2.55 -8.44 5.46
CA ARG A 212 -3.33 -9.68 5.39
C ARG A 212 -3.55 -10.17 3.96
N LYS A 213 -3.71 -9.28 3.00
CA LYS A 213 -3.90 -9.63 1.58
C LYS A 213 -2.58 -9.93 0.88
N SER A 214 -1.48 -9.28 1.27
CA SER A 214 -0.16 -9.56 0.70
C SER A 214 0.44 -10.89 1.16
N VAL A 215 -0.11 -11.48 2.23
CA VAL A 215 0.28 -12.80 2.80
C VAL A 215 -0.56 -13.94 2.20
N VAL A 216 -1.65 -13.64 1.50
CA VAL A 216 -2.51 -14.60 0.80
C VAL A 216 -2.10 -14.70 -0.66
#